data_c21158daa378801c989b6c9c9366894a
#
_entry.id   c21158daa378801c989b6c9c9366894a
#
_cell.length_a   1.000
_cell.length_b   1.000
_cell.length_c   1.000
_cell.angle_alpha   90.00
_cell.angle_beta   90.00
_cell.angle_gamma   90.00
#
_symmetry.space_group_name_H-M   'P 1'
#
loop_
_entity.id
_entity.type
_entity.pdbx_description
1 polymer ?
#
loop_
_entity_poly.entity_id
_entity_poly.type
_entity_poly.pdbx_seq_one_letter_code
_entity_poly.pdbx_strand_id
1 'polypeptide(L)'
;EINYRDWSSDVCSSDLNNLAVFRKQLAEHAPKLAVCRFQDDARTLSAEFPDIRFSWGEHGLIEAASSDCDIVINALTGMLGLLPTYAAIVSGNDVALANKETLVAGGNVIMRELEKRERILLPIDSEHSAVFQCLEGNGEKKIRRILLTCSGGPFRGLKREALNHITPEKALKHPNWSMGKKISIDSATLMNKGLEMIEAKWMFDVGIDDIEVLVHPQSIMHSGVEFEDSSVIAQLGVPDMRVPIAVALAYPERLKLPELQLDFFDRASNMTFEKPDLDTFRCILLAAAAARLGGTYTTVLNAANEVLVQAFLERKIGFLQIEDGIERMLERHDSNYQIGRASCRERV
;
A
#
# COMPACT_ATOMS: atom_id res chain seq x y z
N GLU A 1 2.10 29.40 13.11
CA GLU A 1 1.57 28.35 14.00
C GLU A 1 0.40 27.71 13.26
N ILE A 2 0.62 26.52 12.67
CA ILE A 2 -0.46 25.71 12.11
C ILE A 2 -1.23 25.19 13.32
N ASN A 3 -2.47 25.64 13.46
CA ASN A 3 -3.32 25.26 14.57
C ASN A 3 -3.85 23.84 14.31
N TYR A 4 -3.26 22.83 14.96
CA TYR A 4 -3.64 21.41 14.85
C TYR A 4 -5.12 21.11 15.15
N ARG A 5 -5.88 22.10 15.64
CA ARG A 5 -7.32 21.97 15.91
C ARG A 5 -8.22 22.15 14.68
N ASP A 6 -7.69 22.69 13.58
CA ASP A 6 -8.47 22.88 12.35
C ASP A 6 -8.43 21.67 11.39
N TRP A 7 -7.68 20.61 11.74
CA TRP A 7 -7.69 19.34 11.05
C TRP A 7 -8.87 18.48 11.56
N SER A 8 -10.09 18.92 11.31
CA SER A 8 -11.24 18.06 11.52
C SER A 8 -11.34 17.12 10.33
N SER A 9 -11.10 15.82 10.55
CA SER A 9 -11.55 14.84 9.59
C SER A 9 -13.07 14.88 9.57
N ASP A 10 -13.65 15.59 8.61
CA ASP A 10 -15.09 15.68 8.44
C ASP A 10 -15.74 14.31 8.19
N VAL A 11 -14.91 13.32 7.87
CA VAL A 11 -15.32 11.93 7.62
C VAL A 11 -14.34 10.98 8.30
N CYS A 12 -14.85 10.06 9.08
CA CYS A 12 -14.09 8.99 9.70
C CYS A 12 -14.66 7.64 9.24
N SER A 13 -13.87 6.85 8.50
CA SER A 13 -14.08 5.42 8.40
C SER A 13 -12.98 4.76 9.21
N SER A 14 -13.29 4.15 10.33
CA SER A 14 -12.29 3.46 11.12
C SER A 14 -12.26 1.98 10.78
N ASP A 15 -11.30 1.29 11.39
CA ASP A 15 -11.23 -0.15 11.43
C ASP A 15 -12.63 -0.76 11.60
N LEU A 16 -13.14 -1.28 10.49
CA LEU A 16 -14.50 -1.83 10.35
C LEU A 16 -14.77 -3.01 11.30
N ASN A 17 -13.83 -3.36 12.17
CA ASN A 17 -13.87 -4.52 13.06
C ASN A 17 -13.71 -4.18 14.54
N ASN A 18 -13.34 -2.93 14.92
CA ASN A 18 -13.08 -2.55 16.31
C ASN A 18 -13.96 -1.40 16.79
N LEU A 19 -15.23 -1.71 17.07
CA LEU A 19 -16.22 -0.73 17.53
C LEU A 19 -15.82 0.00 18.82
N ALA A 20 -15.02 -0.62 19.69
CA ALA A 20 -14.57 0.01 20.94
C ALA A 20 -13.59 1.15 20.68
N VAL A 21 -12.66 0.96 19.75
CA VAL A 21 -11.73 2.02 19.30
C VAL A 21 -12.51 3.08 18.53
N PHE A 22 -13.43 2.66 17.67
CA PHE A 22 -14.24 3.58 16.87
C PHE A 22 -15.07 4.53 17.73
N ARG A 23 -15.74 4.04 18.80
CA ARG A 23 -16.46 4.90 19.75
C ARG A 23 -15.58 5.98 20.37
N LYS A 24 -14.32 5.65 20.71
CA LYS A 24 -13.37 6.65 21.24
C LYS A 24 -13.04 7.72 20.21
N GLN A 25 -12.78 7.30 18.96
CA GLN A 25 -12.49 8.22 17.87
C GLN A 25 -13.69 9.14 17.57
N LEU A 26 -14.91 8.59 17.52
CA LEU A 26 -16.14 9.38 17.35
C LEU A 26 -16.33 10.43 18.46
N ALA A 27 -16.07 10.04 19.72
CA ALA A 27 -16.18 10.95 20.86
C ALA A 27 -15.09 12.04 20.85
N GLU A 28 -13.89 11.72 20.35
CA GLU A 28 -12.75 12.64 20.31
C GLU A 28 -12.84 13.63 19.15
N HIS A 29 -13.26 13.15 17.97
CA HIS A 29 -13.16 13.91 16.72
C HIS A 29 -14.50 14.42 16.18
N ALA A 30 -15.64 13.85 16.62
CA ALA A 30 -16.99 14.22 16.20
C ALA A 30 -17.15 14.51 14.69
N PRO A 31 -16.83 13.52 13.82
CA PRO A 31 -16.88 13.72 12.37
C PRO A 31 -18.31 13.96 11.89
N LYS A 32 -18.49 14.67 10.76
CA LYS A 32 -19.81 14.87 10.14
C LYS A 32 -20.44 13.58 9.62
N LEU A 33 -19.63 12.65 9.12
CA LEU A 33 -20.04 11.35 8.61
C LEU A 33 -19.12 10.26 9.13
N ALA A 34 -19.71 9.16 9.61
CA ALA A 34 -19.01 7.98 10.03
C ALA A 34 -19.55 6.73 9.30
N VAL A 35 -18.66 5.83 8.89
CA VAL A 35 -19.01 4.63 8.13
C VAL A 35 -18.71 3.38 8.93
N CYS A 36 -19.71 2.51 9.08
CA CYS A 36 -19.59 1.21 9.70
C CYS A 36 -19.55 0.09 8.67
N ARG A 37 -19.05 -1.08 9.05
CA ARG A 37 -19.10 -2.27 8.19
C ARG A 37 -20.54 -2.76 8.02
N PHE A 38 -21.31 -2.79 9.09
CA PHE A 38 -22.65 -3.35 9.12
C PHE A 38 -23.68 -2.29 9.50
N GLN A 39 -24.89 -2.45 8.97
CA GLN A 39 -26.00 -1.54 9.22
C GLN A 39 -26.40 -1.48 10.70
N ASP A 40 -26.35 -2.62 11.39
CA ASP A 40 -26.73 -2.69 12.80
C ASP A 40 -25.78 -1.92 13.71
N ASP A 41 -24.47 -1.93 13.38
CA ASP A 41 -23.46 -1.12 14.06
C ASP A 41 -23.72 0.38 13.84
N ALA A 42 -24.04 0.76 12.61
CA ALA A 42 -24.38 2.13 12.26
C ALA A 42 -25.63 2.62 13.04
N ARG A 43 -26.66 1.79 13.15
CA ARG A 43 -27.87 2.11 13.93
C ARG A 43 -27.56 2.29 15.42
N THR A 44 -26.74 1.39 15.98
CA THR A 44 -26.36 1.42 17.40
C THR A 44 -25.59 2.69 17.70
N LEU A 45 -24.58 3.00 16.89
CA LEU A 45 -23.74 4.19 17.08
C LEU A 45 -24.50 5.50 16.81
N SER A 46 -25.46 5.51 15.87
CA SER A 46 -26.30 6.69 15.63
C SER A 46 -27.17 7.05 16.83
N ALA A 47 -27.58 6.08 17.63
CA ALA A 47 -28.29 6.34 18.88
C ALA A 47 -27.38 6.89 20.00
N GLU A 48 -26.10 6.49 19.98
CA GLU A 48 -25.08 6.97 20.95
C GLU A 48 -24.54 8.36 20.58
N PHE A 49 -24.45 8.68 19.27
CA PHE A 49 -23.88 9.92 18.72
C PHE A 49 -24.88 10.61 17.76
N PRO A 50 -25.93 11.25 18.25
CA PRO A 50 -27.02 11.77 17.42
C PRO A 50 -26.62 12.91 16.47
N ASP A 51 -25.51 13.60 16.75
CA ASP A 51 -24.99 14.69 15.92
C ASP A 51 -24.10 14.21 14.75
N ILE A 52 -23.77 12.91 14.69
CA ILE A 52 -22.96 12.30 13.66
C ILE A 52 -23.86 11.54 12.69
N ARG A 53 -23.72 11.80 11.38
CA ARG A 53 -24.39 11.00 10.35
C ARG A 53 -23.67 9.67 10.16
N PHE A 54 -24.42 8.58 10.08
CA PHE A 54 -23.86 7.24 9.88
C PHE A 54 -24.28 6.64 8.54
N SER A 55 -23.32 5.98 7.90
CA SER A 55 -23.52 5.13 6.72
C SER A 55 -22.85 3.78 6.95
N TRP A 56 -22.98 2.83 6.03
CA TRP A 56 -22.40 1.50 6.19
C TRP A 56 -22.00 0.83 4.87
N GLY A 57 -21.12 -0.16 4.96
CA GLY A 57 -20.70 -0.99 3.84
C GLY A 57 -19.96 -0.21 2.74
N GLU A 58 -19.89 -0.81 1.56
CA GLU A 58 -19.18 -0.23 0.41
C GLU A 58 -19.80 1.10 -0.04
N HIS A 59 -21.12 1.17 -0.06
CA HIS A 59 -21.81 2.41 -0.40
C HIS A 59 -21.43 3.56 0.56
N GLY A 60 -21.36 3.27 1.86
CA GLY A 60 -20.94 4.26 2.84
C GLY A 60 -19.48 4.72 2.62
N LEU A 61 -18.57 3.82 2.25
CA LEU A 61 -17.19 4.18 1.93
C LEU A 61 -17.11 5.07 0.69
N ILE A 62 -17.89 4.78 -0.35
CA ILE A 62 -17.99 5.60 -1.56
C ILE A 62 -18.57 6.98 -1.20
N GLU A 63 -19.63 7.03 -0.40
CA GLU A 63 -20.24 8.28 0.07
C GLU A 63 -19.22 9.13 0.84
N ALA A 64 -18.49 8.53 1.78
CA ALA A 64 -17.44 9.20 2.54
C ALA A 64 -16.33 9.77 1.65
N ALA A 65 -15.83 8.95 0.73
CA ALA A 65 -14.78 9.34 -0.19
C ALA A 65 -15.22 10.42 -1.20
N SER A 66 -16.53 10.54 -1.44
CA SER A 66 -17.11 11.57 -2.33
C SER A 66 -17.45 12.87 -1.61
N SER A 67 -17.20 12.96 -0.31
CA SER A 67 -17.43 14.19 0.45
C SER A 67 -16.52 15.32 -0.03
N ASP A 68 -17.00 16.56 0.08
CA ASP A 68 -16.21 17.76 -0.25
C ASP A 68 -15.12 17.96 0.80
N CYS A 69 -13.87 17.67 0.42
CA CYS A 69 -12.69 17.80 1.26
C CYS A 69 -11.44 18.04 0.39
N ASP A 70 -10.38 18.57 0.99
CA ASP A 70 -9.12 18.83 0.29
C ASP A 70 -8.40 17.54 -0.10
N ILE A 71 -8.43 16.54 0.79
CA ILE A 71 -7.71 15.27 0.60
C ILE A 71 -8.46 14.10 1.23
N VAL A 72 -8.54 13.00 0.53
CA VAL A 72 -9.05 11.71 1.03
C VAL A 72 -7.89 10.78 1.33
N ILE A 73 -7.77 10.35 2.58
CA ILE A 73 -6.80 9.31 2.96
C ILE A 73 -7.43 7.94 2.76
N ASN A 74 -6.88 7.15 1.85
CA ASN A 74 -7.30 5.76 1.68
C ASN A 74 -6.27 4.80 2.30
N ALA A 75 -6.59 4.30 3.49
CA ALA A 75 -5.85 3.27 4.22
C ALA A 75 -6.66 1.96 4.37
N LEU A 76 -7.65 1.73 3.52
CA LEU A 76 -8.39 0.48 3.45
C LEU A 76 -7.49 -0.66 3.00
N THR A 77 -7.83 -1.90 3.35
CA THR A 77 -7.03 -3.08 3.00
C THR A 77 -7.62 -3.82 1.80
N GLY A 78 -6.73 -4.34 0.93
CA GLY A 78 -7.12 -5.14 -0.23
C GLY A 78 -7.94 -4.35 -1.25
N MET A 79 -8.76 -5.06 -2.03
CA MET A 79 -9.56 -4.48 -3.12
C MET A 79 -10.64 -3.49 -2.67
N LEU A 80 -10.93 -3.42 -1.37
CA LEU A 80 -11.96 -2.53 -0.83
C LEU A 80 -11.63 -1.04 -1.06
N GLY A 81 -10.35 -0.70 -1.21
CA GLY A 81 -9.88 0.68 -1.43
C GLY A 81 -10.13 1.22 -2.84
N LEU A 82 -10.33 0.37 -3.85
CA LEU A 82 -10.37 0.79 -5.26
C LEU A 82 -11.53 1.74 -5.57
N LEU A 83 -12.76 1.34 -5.26
CA LEU A 83 -13.95 2.15 -5.56
C LEU A 83 -14.01 3.46 -4.77
N PRO A 84 -13.68 3.50 -3.46
CA PRO A 84 -13.56 4.76 -2.72
C PRO A 84 -12.50 5.70 -3.30
N THR A 85 -11.31 5.20 -3.69
CA THR A 85 -10.30 6.03 -4.36
C THR A 85 -10.83 6.63 -5.66
N TYR A 86 -11.45 5.82 -6.51
CA TYR A 86 -12.04 6.29 -7.76
C TYR A 86 -13.12 7.36 -7.49
N ALA A 87 -13.99 7.14 -6.52
CA ALA A 87 -15.04 8.07 -6.14
C ALA A 87 -14.47 9.41 -5.63
N ALA A 88 -13.43 9.37 -4.80
CA ALA A 88 -12.73 10.57 -4.33
C ALA A 88 -12.24 11.43 -5.50
N ILE A 89 -11.52 10.82 -6.45
CA ILE A 89 -10.97 11.50 -7.61
C ILE A 89 -12.09 12.09 -8.49
N VAL A 90 -13.14 11.29 -8.75
CA VAL A 90 -14.29 11.75 -9.56
C VAL A 90 -15.03 12.92 -8.91
N SER A 91 -15.07 12.98 -7.59
CA SER A 91 -15.66 14.08 -6.82
C SER A 91 -14.76 15.31 -6.71
N GLY A 92 -13.53 15.25 -7.23
CA GLY A 92 -12.61 16.40 -7.26
C GLY A 92 -11.67 16.50 -6.07
N ASN A 93 -11.54 15.44 -5.28
CA ASN A 93 -10.64 15.40 -4.14
C ASN A 93 -9.25 14.88 -4.54
N ASP A 94 -8.21 15.40 -3.91
CA ASP A 94 -6.89 14.78 -3.92
C ASP A 94 -6.87 13.53 -3.04
N VAL A 95 -5.94 12.61 -3.29
CA VAL A 95 -5.90 11.34 -2.57
C VAL A 95 -4.52 11.09 -1.96
N ALA A 96 -4.47 10.79 -0.66
CA ALA A 96 -3.32 10.21 0.02
C ALA A 96 -3.51 8.69 0.11
N LEU A 97 -2.73 7.94 -0.67
CA LEU A 97 -2.93 6.50 -0.88
C LEU A 97 -1.95 5.65 -0.08
N ALA A 98 -2.50 4.87 0.87
CA ALA A 98 -1.79 3.79 1.55
C ALA A 98 -2.17 2.40 1.01
N ASN A 99 -3.30 2.30 0.29
CA ASN A 99 -3.81 1.06 -0.29
C ASN A 99 -3.15 0.77 -1.64
N LYS A 100 -2.06 0.01 -1.64
CA LYS A 100 -1.32 -0.35 -2.86
C LYS A 100 -2.15 -1.18 -3.84
N GLU A 101 -3.08 -1.99 -3.34
CA GLU A 101 -3.93 -2.84 -4.16
C GLU A 101 -4.80 -2.04 -5.13
N THR A 102 -5.12 -0.80 -4.81
CA THR A 102 -5.81 0.14 -5.71
C THR A 102 -5.06 0.33 -7.04
N LEU A 103 -3.75 0.62 -6.99
CA LEU A 103 -2.95 0.78 -8.22
C LEU A 103 -2.57 -0.56 -8.85
N VAL A 104 -2.35 -1.60 -8.06
CA VAL A 104 -2.09 -2.94 -8.57
C VAL A 104 -3.24 -3.44 -9.43
N ALA A 105 -4.48 -3.25 -8.99
CA ALA A 105 -5.65 -3.78 -9.68
C ALA A 105 -6.27 -2.81 -10.69
N GLY A 106 -6.21 -1.51 -10.43
CA GLY A 106 -6.91 -0.48 -11.20
C GLY A 106 -6.03 0.69 -11.66
N GLY A 107 -4.70 0.55 -11.62
CA GLY A 107 -3.77 1.66 -11.86
C GLY A 107 -4.03 2.46 -13.14
N ASN A 108 -4.27 1.76 -14.26
CA ASN A 108 -4.63 2.43 -15.51
C ASN A 108 -5.89 3.32 -15.40
N VAL A 109 -6.91 2.85 -14.69
CA VAL A 109 -8.17 3.60 -14.53
C VAL A 109 -7.96 4.78 -13.59
N ILE A 110 -7.27 4.56 -12.48
CA ILE A 110 -7.01 5.57 -11.45
C ILE A 110 -6.13 6.70 -12.02
N MET A 111 -4.99 6.37 -12.63
CA MET A 111 -4.06 7.38 -13.16
C MET A 111 -4.70 8.22 -14.28
N ARG A 112 -5.47 7.59 -15.17
CA ARG A 112 -6.22 8.32 -16.20
C ARG A 112 -7.28 9.28 -15.64
N GLU A 113 -8.00 8.91 -14.57
CA GLU A 113 -8.97 9.82 -13.95
C GLU A 113 -8.30 10.93 -13.16
N LEU A 114 -7.14 10.70 -12.54
CA LEU A 114 -6.30 11.74 -11.91
C LEU A 114 -5.87 12.79 -12.93
N GLU A 115 -5.29 12.35 -14.05
CA GLU A 115 -4.87 13.24 -15.14
C GLU A 115 -6.05 14.07 -15.69
N LYS A 116 -7.16 13.40 -16.01
CA LYS A 116 -8.37 14.03 -16.54
C LYS A 116 -8.98 15.07 -15.60
N ARG A 117 -8.83 14.91 -14.30
CA ARG A 117 -9.41 15.76 -13.26
C ARG A 117 -8.41 16.74 -12.67
N GLU A 118 -7.14 16.67 -13.09
CA GLU A 118 -6.05 17.48 -12.53
C GLU A 118 -5.97 17.33 -11.01
N ARG A 119 -6.06 16.06 -10.51
CA ARG A 119 -5.97 15.74 -9.08
C ARG A 119 -4.64 15.10 -8.77
N ILE A 120 -4.21 15.21 -7.52
CA ILE A 120 -2.93 14.70 -7.04
C ILE A 120 -3.13 13.39 -6.29
N LEU A 121 -2.23 12.44 -6.52
CA LEU A 121 -2.08 11.21 -5.74
C LEU A 121 -0.80 11.30 -4.92
N LEU A 122 -0.94 11.33 -3.61
CA LEU A 122 0.17 11.42 -2.66
C LEU A 122 0.41 10.04 -2.04
N PRO A 123 1.63 9.47 -2.13
CA PRO A 123 1.92 8.17 -1.56
C PRO A 123 2.08 8.21 -0.05
N ILE A 124 1.44 7.26 0.63
CA ILE A 124 1.66 6.99 2.07
C ILE A 124 2.56 5.76 2.24
N ASP A 125 2.58 4.81 1.29
CA ASP A 125 3.56 3.72 1.32
C ASP A 125 4.97 4.29 1.41
N SER A 126 5.77 3.79 2.36
CA SER A 126 7.05 4.42 2.74
C SER A 126 8.04 4.52 1.59
N GLU A 127 8.13 3.48 0.78
CA GLU A 127 9.02 3.42 -0.37
C GLU A 127 8.59 4.38 -1.48
N HIS A 128 7.30 4.46 -1.75
CA HIS A 128 6.75 5.38 -2.76
C HIS A 128 6.83 6.82 -2.30
N SER A 129 6.58 7.10 -1.01
CA SER A 129 6.81 8.42 -0.42
C SER A 129 8.26 8.84 -0.54
N ALA A 130 9.21 7.91 -0.36
CA ALA A 130 10.63 8.19 -0.55
C ALA A 130 10.97 8.55 -2.00
N VAL A 131 10.46 7.79 -2.98
CA VAL A 131 10.64 8.09 -4.42
C VAL A 131 10.00 9.43 -4.75
N PHE A 132 8.78 9.71 -4.29
CA PHE A 132 8.08 10.97 -4.48
C PHE A 132 8.92 12.16 -3.99
N GLN A 133 9.48 12.06 -2.77
CA GLN A 133 10.35 13.08 -2.19
C GLN A 133 11.67 13.27 -2.96
N CYS A 134 12.22 12.19 -3.56
CA CYS A 134 13.42 12.28 -4.41
C CYS A 134 13.15 13.00 -5.73
N LEU A 135 11.90 12.96 -6.21
CA LEU A 135 11.49 13.61 -7.45
C LEU A 135 11.11 15.08 -7.26
N GLU A 136 10.88 15.54 -6.02
CA GLU A 136 10.60 16.96 -5.76
C GLU A 136 11.72 17.85 -6.31
N GLY A 137 11.34 18.85 -7.10
CA GLY A 137 12.30 19.74 -7.76
C GLY A 137 13.09 19.12 -8.91
N ASN A 138 12.85 17.84 -9.21
CA ASN A 138 13.52 17.10 -10.29
C ASN A 138 12.54 16.56 -11.35
N GLY A 139 11.28 16.99 -11.34
CA GLY A 139 10.20 16.40 -12.15
C GLY A 139 10.39 16.41 -13.68
N GLU A 140 11.23 17.30 -14.22
CA GLU A 140 11.58 17.32 -15.66
C GLU A 140 12.78 16.41 -16.00
N LYS A 141 13.46 15.84 -15.00
CA LYS A 141 14.61 14.97 -15.21
C LYS A 141 14.16 13.56 -15.49
N LYS A 142 14.81 12.93 -16.47
CA LYS A 142 14.51 11.56 -16.82
C LYS A 142 15.03 10.58 -15.77
N ILE A 143 14.10 9.79 -15.25
CA ILE A 143 14.40 8.67 -14.38
C ILE A 143 15.08 7.58 -15.23
N ARG A 144 16.26 7.14 -14.81
CA ARG A 144 16.90 5.96 -15.37
C ARG A 144 16.33 4.69 -14.73
N ARG A 145 16.23 4.68 -13.41
CA ARG A 145 15.59 3.60 -12.65
C ARG A 145 15.20 4.04 -11.25
N ILE A 146 14.20 3.35 -10.71
CA ILE A 146 13.84 3.45 -9.30
C ILE A 146 14.59 2.36 -8.52
N LEU A 147 15.21 2.74 -7.40
CA LEU A 147 15.86 1.84 -6.46
C LEU A 147 14.88 1.58 -5.30
N LEU A 148 14.10 0.50 -5.41
CA LEU A 148 13.04 0.17 -4.47
C LEU A 148 13.61 -0.73 -3.36
N THR A 149 13.71 -0.23 -2.14
CA THR A 149 14.30 -0.99 -1.03
C THR A 149 13.29 -1.90 -0.33
N CYS A 150 13.75 -2.95 0.31
CA CYS A 150 12.98 -3.80 1.22
C CYS A 150 13.86 -4.35 2.34
N SER A 151 13.26 -4.76 3.46
CA SER A 151 14.00 -5.42 4.55
C SER A 151 14.51 -6.82 4.21
N GLY A 152 13.93 -7.44 3.18
CA GLY A 152 14.15 -8.84 2.83
C GLY A 152 13.23 -9.83 3.57
N GLY A 153 12.37 -9.34 4.46
CA GLY A 153 11.42 -10.15 5.22
C GLY A 153 12.05 -11.04 6.31
N PRO A 154 11.23 -11.81 7.05
CA PRO A 154 11.70 -12.63 8.17
C PRO A 154 12.52 -13.85 7.76
N PHE A 155 12.51 -14.23 6.49
CA PHE A 155 13.17 -15.43 5.97
C PHE A 155 14.38 -15.14 5.09
N ARG A 156 14.88 -13.89 5.10
CA ARG A 156 16.10 -13.52 4.40
C ARG A 156 17.26 -14.46 4.75
N GLY A 157 17.95 -14.97 3.73
CA GLY A 157 19.06 -15.91 3.88
C GLY A 157 18.68 -17.38 4.01
N LEU A 158 17.39 -17.71 4.16
CA LEU A 158 16.94 -19.11 4.08
C LEU A 158 16.88 -19.56 2.62
N LYS A 159 17.05 -20.87 2.41
CA LYS A 159 16.85 -21.51 1.11
C LYS A 159 15.45 -22.12 1.02
N ARG A 160 14.99 -22.32 -0.23
CA ARG A 160 13.63 -22.76 -0.55
C ARG A 160 13.20 -24.02 0.23
N GLU A 161 14.09 -24.97 0.44
CA GLU A 161 13.80 -26.21 1.16
C GLU A 161 13.38 -25.95 2.61
N ALA A 162 13.99 -24.95 3.26
CA ALA A 162 13.67 -24.57 4.63
C ALA A 162 12.29 -23.92 4.75
N LEU A 163 11.75 -23.39 3.67
CA LEU A 163 10.43 -22.72 3.66
C LEU A 163 9.25 -23.71 3.68
N ASN A 164 9.46 -24.99 3.39
CA ASN A 164 8.39 -26.00 3.40
C ASN A 164 7.69 -26.15 4.78
N HIS A 165 8.37 -25.81 5.86
CA HIS A 165 7.88 -25.97 7.25
C HIS A 165 7.56 -24.64 7.94
N ILE A 166 7.40 -23.57 7.16
CA ILE A 166 7.02 -22.26 7.70
C ILE A 166 5.57 -22.29 8.14
N THR A 167 5.34 -21.84 9.38
CA THR A 167 3.98 -21.67 9.93
C THR A 167 3.55 -20.21 9.91
N PRO A 168 2.25 -19.93 9.98
CA PRO A 168 1.76 -18.55 10.06
C PRO A 168 2.43 -17.74 11.18
N GLU A 169 2.65 -18.32 12.37
CA GLU A 169 3.25 -17.62 13.50
C GLU A 169 4.69 -17.20 13.26
N LYS A 170 5.45 -18.00 12.46
CA LYS A 170 6.81 -17.64 12.06
C LYS A 170 6.78 -16.53 11.01
N ALA A 171 5.87 -16.63 10.04
CA ALA A 171 5.76 -15.65 8.95
C ALA A 171 5.23 -14.28 9.41
N LEU A 172 4.48 -14.23 10.51
CA LEU A 172 3.98 -12.99 11.10
C LEU A 172 5.03 -12.19 11.89
N LYS A 173 6.23 -12.75 12.13
CA LYS A 173 7.30 -12.08 12.87
C LYS A 173 8.18 -11.25 11.94
N HIS A 174 7.76 -10.02 11.64
CA HIS A 174 8.59 -9.10 10.85
C HIS A 174 9.73 -8.51 11.70
N PRO A 175 10.98 -8.38 11.15
CA PRO A 175 12.13 -7.93 11.94
C PRO A 175 12.07 -6.46 12.36
N ASN A 176 11.50 -5.57 11.54
CA ASN A 176 11.59 -4.11 11.72
C ASN A 176 10.22 -3.45 11.96
N TRP A 177 9.12 -4.04 11.49
CA TRP A 177 7.81 -3.41 11.48
C TRP A 177 6.75 -4.25 12.21
N SER A 178 5.87 -3.58 12.96
CA SER A 178 4.64 -4.19 13.46
C SER A 178 3.52 -3.90 12.46
N MET A 179 3.05 -4.91 11.75
CA MET A 179 2.13 -4.76 10.62
C MET A 179 0.93 -5.69 10.74
N GLY A 180 -0.10 -5.42 9.94
CA GLY A 180 -1.25 -6.31 9.77
C GLY A 180 -0.86 -7.71 9.26
N LYS A 181 -1.74 -8.70 9.45
CA LYS A 181 -1.44 -10.11 9.11
C LYS A 181 -1.15 -10.30 7.63
N LYS A 182 -1.97 -9.74 6.73
CA LYS A 182 -1.82 -9.90 5.27
C LYS A 182 -0.48 -9.37 4.80
N ILE A 183 -0.14 -8.10 5.11
CA ILE A 183 1.10 -7.47 4.68
C ILE A 183 2.35 -8.13 5.30
N SER A 184 2.25 -8.74 6.50
CA SER A 184 3.35 -9.51 7.10
C SER A 184 3.65 -10.78 6.29
N ILE A 185 2.62 -11.48 5.79
CA ILE A 185 2.81 -12.62 4.90
C ILE A 185 3.34 -12.17 3.54
N ASP A 186 2.82 -11.07 2.98
CA ASP A 186 3.33 -10.49 1.74
C ASP A 186 4.80 -10.08 1.84
N SER A 187 5.22 -9.56 2.99
CA SER A 187 6.64 -9.29 3.26
C SER A 187 7.47 -10.58 3.34
N ALA A 188 6.93 -11.62 3.98
CA ALA A 188 7.61 -12.91 4.14
C ALA A 188 7.83 -13.63 2.80
N THR A 189 6.91 -13.49 1.85
CA THR A 189 6.98 -14.04 0.48
C THR A 189 7.69 -13.13 -0.51
N LEU A 190 8.02 -11.89 -0.11
CA LEU A 190 8.41 -10.76 -0.97
C LEU A 190 7.33 -10.36 -2.00
N MET A 191 6.07 -10.83 -1.87
CA MET A 191 4.95 -10.34 -2.66
C MET A 191 4.68 -8.85 -2.40
N ASN A 192 4.84 -8.38 -1.15
CA ASN A 192 4.69 -6.96 -0.85
C ASN A 192 5.55 -6.11 -1.79
N LYS A 193 6.81 -6.49 -1.99
CA LYS A 193 7.70 -5.78 -2.91
C LYS A 193 7.29 -5.93 -4.37
N GLY A 194 6.75 -7.09 -4.76
CA GLY A 194 6.16 -7.27 -6.08
C GLY A 194 4.96 -6.35 -6.35
N LEU A 195 4.06 -6.18 -5.36
CA LEU A 195 2.92 -5.26 -5.47
C LEU A 195 3.40 -3.80 -5.53
N GLU A 196 4.41 -3.45 -4.76
CA GLU A 196 5.00 -2.12 -4.75
C GLU A 196 5.71 -1.78 -6.06
N MET A 197 6.33 -2.73 -6.75
CA MET A 197 6.85 -2.53 -8.10
C MET A 197 5.73 -2.14 -9.08
N ILE A 198 4.57 -2.79 -8.99
CA ILE A 198 3.41 -2.46 -9.84
C ILE A 198 2.84 -1.08 -9.49
N GLU A 199 2.76 -0.76 -8.21
CA GLU A 199 2.34 0.56 -7.73
C GLU A 199 3.29 1.66 -8.23
N ALA A 200 4.61 1.48 -8.09
CA ALA A 200 5.62 2.43 -8.56
C ALA A 200 5.57 2.64 -10.08
N LYS A 201 5.35 1.55 -10.84
CA LYS A 201 5.16 1.64 -12.30
C LYS A 201 4.05 2.61 -12.67
N TRP A 202 2.90 2.56 -11.99
CA TRP A 202 1.78 3.44 -12.27
C TRP A 202 2.00 4.85 -11.73
N MET A 203 2.45 4.97 -10.49
CA MET A 203 2.56 6.26 -9.79
C MET A 203 3.63 7.17 -10.41
N PHE A 204 4.73 6.61 -10.90
CA PHE A 204 5.87 7.37 -11.42
C PHE A 204 6.05 7.23 -12.93
N ASP A 205 5.12 6.58 -13.62
CA ASP A 205 5.14 6.36 -15.08
C ASP A 205 6.47 5.79 -15.58
N VAL A 206 6.95 4.73 -14.94
CA VAL A 206 8.20 4.03 -15.31
C VAL A 206 7.92 2.61 -15.80
N GLY A 207 8.84 2.05 -16.59
CA GLY A 207 8.80 0.64 -16.97
C GLY A 207 9.00 -0.27 -15.76
N ILE A 208 8.33 -1.44 -15.75
CA ILE A 208 8.53 -2.41 -14.64
C ILE A 208 9.99 -2.89 -14.58
N ASP A 209 10.70 -2.88 -15.70
CA ASP A 209 12.10 -3.27 -15.82
C ASP A 209 13.07 -2.16 -15.38
N ASP A 210 12.58 -0.94 -15.22
CA ASP A 210 13.31 0.21 -14.68
C ASP A 210 13.19 0.33 -13.16
N ILE A 211 12.63 -0.70 -12.50
CA ILE A 211 12.51 -0.77 -11.03
C ILE A 211 13.43 -1.88 -10.52
N GLU A 212 14.50 -1.49 -9.84
CA GLU A 212 15.44 -2.42 -9.22
C GLU A 212 15.13 -2.60 -7.72
N VAL A 213 14.93 -3.84 -7.30
CA VAL A 213 14.70 -4.17 -5.90
C VAL A 213 16.04 -4.34 -5.17
N LEU A 214 16.22 -3.61 -4.08
CA LEU A 214 17.38 -3.69 -3.20
C LEU A 214 16.98 -4.20 -1.82
N VAL A 215 17.58 -5.29 -1.36
CA VAL A 215 17.40 -5.75 0.02
C VAL A 215 18.32 -4.91 0.91
N HIS A 216 17.70 -4.13 1.80
CA HIS A 216 18.35 -3.23 2.76
C HIS A 216 17.84 -3.54 4.18
N PRO A 217 18.50 -4.46 4.90
CA PRO A 217 17.97 -4.98 6.17
C PRO A 217 17.77 -3.96 7.26
N GLN A 218 18.57 -2.88 7.25
CA GLN A 218 18.51 -1.82 8.25
C GLN A 218 17.29 -0.89 8.08
N SER A 219 16.70 -0.88 6.87
CA SER A 219 15.52 -0.04 6.54
C SER A 219 15.73 1.45 6.87
N ILE A 220 16.93 1.98 6.65
CA ILE A 220 17.28 3.39 6.82
C ILE A 220 17.08 4.16 5.52
N MET A 221 17.52 3.62 4.39
CA MET A 221 17.16 4.10 3.07
C MET A 221 15.80 3.51 2.72
N HIS A 222 14.80 4.37 2.54
CA HIS A 222 13.45 3.92 2.23
C HIS A 222 13.19 3.73 0.74
N SER A 223 13.91 4.36 -0.14
CA SER A 223 14.07 4.13 -1.59
C SER A 223 14.84 5.30 -2.20
N GLY A 224 15.11 5.23 -3.50
CA GLY A 224 15.82 6.27 -4.22
C GLY A 224 15.53 6.23 -5.72
N VAL A 225 16.05 7.25 -6.41
CA VAL A 225 15.95 7.40 -7.86
C VAL A 225 17.33 7.61 -8.43
N GLU A 226 17.70 6.83 -9.44
CA GLU A 226 18.86 7.07 -10.28
C GLU A 226 18.40 7.79 -11.55
N PHE A 227 19.05 8.92 -11.85
CA PHE A 227 18.78 9.72 -13.04
C PHE A 227 19.71 9.34 -14.21
N GLU A 228 19.43 9.85 -15.42
CA GLU A 228 20.25 9.55 -16.62
C GLU A 228 21.71 10.02 -16.50
N ASP A 229 21.99 11.02 -15.66
CA ASP A 229 23.35 11.48 -15.36
C ASP A 229 24.09 10.57 -14.36
N SER A 230 23.49 9.44 -13.99
CA SER A 230 23.98 8.47 -12.99
C SER A 230 24.01 9.00 -11.56
N SER A 231 23.46 10.17 -11.28
CA SER A 231 23.27 10.62 -9.90
C SER A 231 22.14 9.82 -9.23
N VAL A 232 22.31 9.53 -7.93
CA VAL A 232 21.31 8.86 -7.11
C VAL A 232 20.85 9.81 -6.02
N ILE A 233 19.54 10.05 -5.95
CA ILE A 233 18.90 10.73 -4.83
C ILE A 233 18.11 9.70 -4.04
N ALA A 234 18.29 9.67 -2.73
CA ALA A 234 17.63 8.71 -1.84
C ALA A 234 17.10 9.41 -0.60
N GLN A 235 15.95 8.94 -0.12
CA GLN A 235 15.39 9.40 1.14
C GLN A 235 15.82 8.45 2.26
N LEU A 236 16.37 9.02 3.33
CA LEU A 236 16.82 8.31 4.51
C LEU A 236 16.02 8.79 5.73
N GLY A 237 15.72 7.86 6.64
CA GLY A 237 15.00 8.16 7.88
C GLY A 237 14.91 6.95 8.79
N VAL A 238 14.40 7.16 10.00
CA VAL A 238 14.00 6.05 10.87
C VAL A 238 12.76 5.37 10.29
N PRO A 239 12.59 4.03 10.44
CA PRO A 239 11.41 3.32 9.94
C PRO A 239 10.17 3.65 10.78
N ASP A 240 9.49 4.74 10.42
CA ASP A 240 8.29 5.22 11.10
C ASP A 240 7.29 5.81 10.10
N MET A 241 6.06 5.29 10.11
CA MET A 241 5.00 5.70 9.19
C MET A 241 4.52 7.14 9.39
N ARG A 242 4.82 7.77 10.53
CA ARG A 242 4.50 9.19 10.75
C ARG A 242 5.18 10.10 9.71
N VAL A 243 6.36 9.72 9.21
CA VAL A 243 7.07 10.50 8.19
C VAL A 243 6.29 10.55 6.86
N PRO A 244 6.00 9.42 6.20
CA PRO A 244 5.27 9.47 4.92
C PRO A 244 3.83 9.98 5.09
N ILE A 245 3.15 9.70 6.20
CA ILE A 245 1.83 10.26 6.50
C ILE A 245 1.92 11.79 6.61
N ALA A 246 2.90 12.32 7.35
CA ALA A 246 3.08 13.77 7.50
C ALA A 246 3.42 14.45 6.17
N VAL A 247 4.22 13.80 5.31
CA VAL A 247 4.52 14.30 3.97
C VAL A 247 3.25 14.38 3.13
N ALA A 248 2.43 13.34 3.11
CA ALA A 248 1.20 13.31 2.33
C ALA A 248 0.16 14.33 2.82
N LEU A 249 0.03 14.52 4.14
CA LEU A 249 -0.95 15.45 4.71
C LEU A 249 -0.55 16.92 4.63
N ALA A 250 0.74 17.21 4.63
CA ALA A 250 1.22 18.59 4.68
C ALA A 250 1.73 19.10 3.32
N TYR A 251 1.76 18.25 2.30
CA TYR A 251 2.28 18.63 1.00
C TYR A 251 1.64 19.93 0.47
N PRO A 252 2.46 20.90 -0.07
CA PRO A 252 3.92 20.80 -0.29
C PRO A 252 4.80 21.13 0.92
N GLU A 253 4.24 21.45 2.06
CA GLU A 253 4.96 21.81 3.28
C GLU A 253 5.52 20.56 4.00
N ARG A 254 6.38 20.79 5.02
CA ARG A 254 6.93 19.72 5.86
C ARG A 254 6.62 19.95 7.33
N LEU A 255 6.01 18.96 8.00
CA LEU A 255 5.74 18.99 9.41
C LEU A 255 7.01 18.72 10.24
N LYS A 256 7.08 19.31 11.44
CA LYS A 256 8.17 19.07 12.38
C LYS A 256 7.90 17.77 13.16
N LEU A 257 8.84 16.82 13.06
CA LEU A 257 8.84 15.54 13.78
C LEU A 257 10.16 15.37 14.53
N PRO A 258 10.42 16.18 15.58
CA PRO A 258 11.73 16.24 16.23
C PRO A 258 12.14 14.93 16.91
N GLU A 259 11.19 14.07 17.26
CA GLU A 259 11.45 12.76 17.89
C GLU A 259 11.89 11.68 16.87
N LEU A 260 11.88 11.97 15.57
CA LEU A 260 12.22 11.02 14.49
C LEU A 260 13.57 11.34 13.84
N GLN A 261 14.51 11.87 14.62
CA GLN A 261 15.84 12.18 14.08
C GLN A 261 16.63 10.90 13.80
N LEU A 262 17.27 10.88 12.63
CA LEU A 262 18.18 9.80 12.25
C LEU A 262 19.57 10.11 12.79
N ASP A 263 20.14 9.19 13.58
CA ASP A 263 21.53 9.26 14.02
C ASP A 263 22.43 8.55 12.99
N PHE A 264 23.29 9.33 12.33
CA PHE A 264 24.26 8.82 11.34
C PHE A 264 25.43 8.08 11.98
N PHE A 265 25.72 8.31 13.25
CA PHE A 265 26.81 7.65 13.95
C PHE A 265 26.40 6.36 14.67
N ASP A 266 25.09 6.11 14.79
CA ASP A 266 24.51 4.88 15.34
C ASP A 266 23.79 4.09 14.25
N ARG A 267 22.49 4.33 14.02
CA ARG A 267 21.64 3.52 13.15
C ARG A 267 22.03 3.55 11.68
N ALA A 268 22.47 4.70 11.18
CA ALA A 268 22.85 4.86 9.79
C ALA A 268 24.36 4.70 9.53
N SER A 269 25.15 4.33 10.54
CA SER A 269 26.61 4.16 10.40
C SER A 269 27.02 2.99 9.53
N ASN A 270 26.13 1.99 9.34
CA ASN A 270 26.38 0.83 8.51
C ASN A 270 25.12 0.47 7.70
N MET A 271 25.08 0.87 6.44
CA MET A 271 24.01 0.51 5.49
C MET A 271 24.56 -0.52 4.50
N THR A 272 23.83 -1.63 4.37
CA THR A 272 24.18 -2.72 3.46
C THR A 272 23.08 -2.97 2.45
N PHE A 273 23.46 -3.40 1.25
CA PHE A 273 22.54 -3.70 0.15
C PHE A 273 22.87 -5.07 -0.44
N GLU A 274 21.83 -5.85 -0.66
CA GLU A 274 21.92 -7.20 -1.23
C GLU A 274 20.94 -7.32 -2.40
N LYS A 275 21.23 -8.21 -3.33
CA LYS A 275 20.27 -8.60 -4.36
C LYS A 275 19.19 -9.51 -3.74
N PRO A 276 17.93 -9.39 -4.13
CA PRO A 276 16.90 -10.35 -3.70
C PRO A 276 17.23 -11.76 -4.21
N ASP A 277 17.02 -12.78 -3.37
CA ASP A 277 17.13 -14.20 -3.77
C ASP A 277 15.85 -14.61 -4.52
N LEU A 278 15.84 -14.38 -5.83
CA LEU A 278 14.69 -14.62 -6.70
C LEU A 278 14.43 -16.12 -6.95
N ASP A 279 15.42 -16.98 -6.71
CA ASP A 279 15.25 -18.44 -6.78
C ASP A 279 14.43 -18.96 -5.60
N THR A 280 14.65 -18.37 -4.43
CA THR A 280 13.93 -18.72 -3.21
C THR A 280 12.58 -18.02 -3.10
N PHE A 281 12.48 -16.73 -3.48
CA PHE A 281 11.29 -15.90 -3.35
C PHE A 281 10.79 -15.44 -4.73
N ARG A 282 9.92 -16.25 -5.34
CA ARG A 282 9.48 -16.08 -6.73
C ARG A 282 8.39 -15.00 -6.92
N CYS A 283 7.76 -14.55 -5.83
CA CYS A 283 6.65 -13.59 -5.90
C CYS A 283 7.02 -12.27 -6.60
N ILE A 284 8.27 -11.79 -6.46
CA ILE A 284 8.75 -10.60 -7.22
C ILE A 284 8.70 -10.88 -8.73
N LEU A 285 9.17 -12.05 -9.17
CA LEU A 285 9.16 -12.43 -10.59
C LEU A 285 7.74 -12.56 -11.12
N LEU A 286 6.84 -13.16 -10.34
CA LEU A 286 5.42 -13.30 -10.72
C LEU A 286 4.74 -11.93 -10.87
N ALA A 287 5.03 -10.99 -9.96
CA ALA A 287 4.50 -9.63 -10.05
C ALA A 287 5.04 -8.87 -11.26
N ALA A 288 6.35 -8.97 -11.53
CA ALA A 288 6.97 -8.35 -12.70
C ALA A 288 6.41 -8.94 -14.00
N ALA A 289 6.21 -10.28 -14.07
CA ALA A 289 5.62 -10.94 -15.21
C ALA A 289 4.17 -10.48 -15.45
N ALA A 290 3.34 -10.41 -14.39
CA ALA A 290 1.97 -9.92 -14.50
C ALA A 290 1.92 -8.45 -14.99
N ALA A 291 2.85 -7.60 -14.52
CA ALA A 291 2.94 -6.21 -14.95
C ALA A 291 3.35 -6.05 -16.42
N ARG A 292 4.25 -6.93 -16.93
CA ARG A 292 4.65 -6.95 -18.36
C ARG A 292 3.52 -7.42 -19.26
N LEU A 293 2.76 -8.43 -18.83
CA LEU A 293 1.60 -8.92 -19.56
C LEU A 293 0.47 -7.89 -19.62
N GLY A 294 0.35 -7.04 -18.61
CA GLY A 294 -0.63 -5.95 -18.58
C GLY A 294 -2.08 -6.43 -18.46
N GLY A 295 -3.03 -5.63 -18.96
CA GLY A 295 -4.46 -5.96 -18.88
C GLY A 295 -4.92 -6.23 -17.45
N THR A 296 -5.55 -7.37 -17.22
CA THR A 296 -6.08 -7.79 -15.91
C THR A 296 -5.14 -8.74 -15.14
N TYR A 297 -3.93 -8.99 -15.63
CA TYR A 297 -3.00 -9.92 -14.97
C TYR A 297 -2.60 -9.48 -13.56
N THR A 298 -2.38 -8.19 -13.33
CA THR A 298 -2.05 -7.66 -12.01
C THR A 298 -3.25 -7.76 -11.05
N THR A 299 -4.47 -7.62 -11.55
CA THR A 299 -5.70 -7.83 -10.76
C THR A 299 -5.83 -9.29 -10.34
N VAL A 300 -5.54 -10.24 -11.24
CA VAL A 300 -5.54 -11.69 -10.95
C VAL A 300 -4.45 -12.04 -9.94
N LEU A 301 -3.24 -11.50 -10.12
CA LEU A 301 -2.15 -11.66 -9.16
C LEU A 301 -2.58 -11.26 -7.74
N ASN A 302 -3.16 -10.06 -7.62
CA ASN A 302 -3.58 -9.54 -6.32
C ASN A 302 -4.71 -10.39 -5.71
N ALA A 303 -5.73 -10.72 -6.50
CA ALA A 303 -6.85 -11.53 -6.02
C ALA A 303 -6.41 -12.94 -5.58
N ALA A 304 -5.54 -13.58 -6.36
CA ALA A 304 -4.96 -14.88 -6.00
C ALA A 304 -4.14 -14.78 -4.71
N ASN A 305 -3.30 -13.74 -4.59
CA ASN A 305 -2.51 -13.52 -3.39
C ASN A 305 -3.40 -13.33 -2.15
N GLU A 306 -4.45 -12.50 -2.21
CA GLU A 306 -5.36 -12.29 -1.08
C GLU A 306 -5.98 -13.60 -0.59
N VAL A 307 -6.48 -14.44 -1.52
CA VAL A 307 -7.12 -15.71 -1.17
C VAL A 307 -6.11 -16.72 -0.62
N LEU A 308 -4.95 -16.84 -1.24
CA LEU A 308 -3.93 -17.81 -0.85
C LEU A 308 -3.25 -17.43 0.48
N VAL A 309 -3.02 -16.15 0.73
CA VAL A 309 -2.53 -15.66 2.02
C VAL A 309 -3.54 -15.98 3.12
N GLN A 310 -4.84 -15.78 2.88
CA GLN A 310 -5.88 -16.13 3.85
C GLN A 310 -5.91 -17.65 4.11
N ALA A 311 -5.83 -18.46 3.05
CA ALA A 311 -5.78 -19.93 3.18
C ALA A 311 -4.55 -20.40 3.96
N PHE A 312 -3.40 -19.75 3.79
CA PHE A 312 -2.19 -20.03 4.59
C PHE A 312 -2.39 -19.65 6.06
N LEU A 313 -2.94 -18.48 6.34
CA LEU A 313 -3.23 -18.05 7.72
C LEU A 313 -4.20 -19.00 8.41
N GLU A 314 -5.13 -19.59 7.69
CA GLU A 314 -6.06 -20.63 8.14
C GLU A 314 -5.46 -22.05 8.14
N ARG A 315 -4.18 -22.22 7.80
CA ARG A 315 -3.45 -23.49 7.73
C ARG A 315 -4.04 -24.50 6.73
N LYS A 316 -4.75 -24.03 5.72
CA LYS A 316 -5.30 -24.88 4.64
C LYS A 316 -4.24 -25.22 3.60
N ILE A 317 -3.22 -24.38 3.45
CA ILE A 317 -2.09 -24.57 2.54
C ILE A 317 -0.77 -24.27 3.23
N GLY A 318 0.34 -24.77 2.67
CA GLY A 318 1.70 -24.46 3.10
C GLY A 318 2.21 -23.14 2.52
N PHE A 319 3.31 -22.61 3.07
CA PHE A 319 3.87 -21.31 2.71
C PHE A 319 4.23 -21.21 1.22
N LEU A 320 4.93 -22.18 0.66
CA LEU A 320 5.31 -22.19 -0.76
C LEU A 320 4.11 -22.36 -1.71
N GLN A 321 3.00 -22.93 -1.22
CA GLN A 321 1.80 -23.08 -2.04
C GLN A 321 1.12 -21.73 -2.34
N ILE A 322 1.50 -20.64 -1.66
CA ILE A 322 1.04 -19.28 -2.00
C ILE A 322 1.57 -18.93 -3.39
N GLU A 323 2.88 -18.96 -3.61
CA GLU A 323 3.47 -18.60 -4.90
C GLU A 323 3.10 -19.58 -6.02
N ASP A 324 3.06 -20.90 -5.72
CA ASP A 324 2.65 -21.92 -6.69
C ASP A 324 1.18 -21.72 -7.14
N GLY A 325 0.31 -21.32 -6.22
CA GLY A 325 -1.09 -21.01 -6.53
C GLY A 325 -1.24 -19.76 -7.39
N ILE A 326 -0.49 -18.69 -7.07
CA ILE A 326 -0.47 -17.46 -7.88
C ILE A 326 -0.01 -17.76 -9.30
N GLU A 327 1.09 -18.50 -9.47
CA GLU A 327 1.62 -18.90 -10.79
C GLU A 327 0.57 -19.62 -11.62
N ARG A 328 -0.09 -20.64 -11.07
CA ARG A 328 -1.17 -21.37 -11.74
C ARG A 328 -2.35 -20.49 -12.15
N MET A 329 -2.69 -19.49 -11.33
CA MET A 329 -3.77 -18.56 -11.65
C MET A 329 -3.39 -17.64 -12.82
N LEU A 330 -2.14 -17.16 -12.87
CA LEU A 330 -1.64 -16.35 -13.98
C LEU A 330 -1.57 -17.16 -15.27
N GLU A 331 -1.12 -18.42 -15.23
CA GLU A 331 -1.07 -19.32 -16.40
C GLU A 331 -2.46 -19.63 -16.99
N ARG A 332 -3.49 -19.70 -16.14
CA ARG A 332 -4.87 -19.99 -16.56
C ARG A 332 -5.66 -18.77 -16.96
N HIS A 333 -5.10 -17.57 -16.73
CA HIS A 333 -5.80 -16.33 -17.00
C HIS A 333 -5.86 -16.03 -18.51
N ASP A 334 -7.05 -15.67 -19.00
CA ASP A 334 -7.26 -15.16 -20.35
C ASP A 334 -7.50 -13.63 -20.29
N SER A 335 -6.59 -12.88 -20.90
CA SER A 335 -6.61 -11.41 -20.94
C SER A 335 -7.82 -10.79 -21.66
N ASN A 336 -8.64 -11.59 -22.36
CA ASN A 336 -9.85 -11.11 -23.01
C ASN A 336 -11.00 -10.76 -22.04
N TYR A 337 -10.84 -11.02 -20.74
CA TYR A 337 -11.80 -10.59 -19.72
C TYR A 337 -11.64 -9.10 -19.41
N GLN A 338 -12.70 -8.32 -19.64
CA GLN A 338 -12.74 -6.92 -19.25
C GLN A 338 -12.85 -6.78 -17.72
N ILE A 339 -12.08 -5.84 -17.15
CA ILE A 339 -12.22 -5.39 -15.75
C ILE A 339 -13.68 -4.95 -15.55
N GLY A 340 -14.37 -5.53 -14.60
CA GLY A 340 -15.79 -5.24 -14.29
C GLY A 340 -16.70 -6.47 -14.29
N ARG A 341 -16.22 -7.64 -14.80
CA ARG A 341 -16.92 -8.93 -14.67
C ARG A 341 -16.17 -9.98 -13.85
N ALA A 342 -14.94 -9.68 -13.46
CA ALA A 342 -14.12 -10.60 -12.69
C ALA A 342 -14.26 -10.28 -11.20
N SER A 343 -15.22 -10.90 -10.55
CA SER A 343 -14.94 -11.27 -9.18
C SER A 343 -13.91 -12.42 -9.25
N CYS A 344 -12.63 -12.07 -9.34
CA CYS A 344 -11.55 -13.04 -9.35
C CYS A 344 -11.59 -13.98 -8.13
N ARG A 345 -12.33 -13.61 -7.09
CA ARG A 345 -12.56 -14.42 -5.88
C ARG A 345 -13.34 -15.72 -6.15
N GLU A 346 -14.16 -15.78 -7.19
CA GLU A 346 -14.93 -16.99 -7.53
C GLU A 346 -14.07 -18.05 -8.23
N ARG A 347 -12.87 -17.71 -8.72
CA ARG A 347 -12.01 -18.63 -9.49
C ARG A 347 -10.82 -19.18 -8.71
N VAL A 348 -10.53 -18.66 -7.53
CA VAL A 348 -9.47 -19.12 -6.63
C VAL A 348 -10.06 -19.98 -5.53
#